data_e5ddabb18d85498f50b2e8abae8cc32a
#
_entry.id   e5ddabb18d85498f50b2e8abae8cc32a
#
_cell.length_a   1.000
_cell.length_b   1.000
_cell.length_c   1.000
_cell.angle_alpha   90.00
_cell.angle_beta   90.00
_cell.angle_gamma   90.00
#
_symmetry.space_group_name_H-M   'P 1'
#
loop_
_entity.id
_entity.type
_entity.pdbx_description
1 polymer ?
#
loop_
_entity_poly.entity_id
_entity_poly.type
_entity_poly.pdbx_seq_one_letter_code
_entity_poly.pdbx_strand_id
1 'polypeptide(L)'
;MSMKNLTYSLLMISLFTFSACDNDDNPTVVAVDPDPVSENINVTGMLTGTNNWTSDNIYVLNQKVVVDAGATLNIECGTIIKGSAGTGSLASALVIARGGTLNANGTAVCPIIMTSESDNIEVGQSAGTNLGINDRGLWGGLIVLGYAPSSFSGDVSEIQIEGIPANDTFGLYGGNDASDNSGSITYVSIRHGGALIGEDNEINGLTLGGVGNGTVIDNIEVVANNDDGIEFFGGTVNASNLIVWGQGDDGLDIDQAYSGIIDN
;
A
#
# COMPACT_ATOMS: atom_id res chain seq x y z
N MET A 1 56.95 34.21 72.88
CA MET A 1 56.48 35.41 73.60
C MET A 1 55.11 35.77 72.93
N SER A 2 54.15 35.64 73.74
CA SER A 2 52.88 36.36 74.07
C SER A 2 51.71 36.06 73.13
N MET A 3 50.84 35.25 73.60
CA MET A 3 49.56 35.48 74.36
C MET A 3 48.45 36.14 73.53
N LYS A 4 47.36 35.36 73.44
CA LYS A 4 45.96 35.58 73.77
C LYS A 4 45.15 36.49 72.85
N ASN A 5 44.06 35.98 72.29
CA ASN A 5 42.75 36.12 72.98
C ASN A 5 41.70 35.23 72.34
N LEU A 6 41.03 34.52 73.23
CA LEU A 6 39.89 33.68 73.07
C LEU A 6 38.64 34.57 73.13
N THR A 7 37.80 34.58 72.09
CA THR A 7 36.46 35.17 72.18
C THR A 7 35.44 34.08 71.79
N TYR A 8 34.66 33.72 72.82
CA TYR A 8 33.47 32.87 72.66
C TYR A 8 32.38 33.67 71.99
N SER A 9 31.86 33.15 70.87
CA SER A 9 30.64 33.63 70.28
C SER A 9 29.54 32.59 70.49
N LEU A 10 28.52 33.05 71.21
CA LEU A 10 27.33 32.29 71.60
C LEU A 10 26.49 31.99 70.36
N LEU A 11 26.30 30.74 69.99
CA LEU A 11 25.45 30.32 68.89
C LEU A 11 24.04 30.12 69.44
N MET A 12 23.15 31.02 69.09
CA MET A 12 21.68 30.83 69.32
C MET A 12 21.17 29.81 68.33
N ILE A 13 20.72 28.68 68.82
CA ILE A 13 19.97 27.68 68.04
C ILE A 13 18.51 28.10 68.05
N SER A 14 18.02 28.64 66.94
CA SER A 14 16.60 28.84 66.69
C SER A 14 15.98 27.53 66.20
N LEU A 15 15.11 26.93 67.01
CA LEU A 15 14.30 25.78 66.65
C LEU A 15 13.24 26.25 65.64
N PHE A 16 13.42 25.95 64.37
CA PHE A 16 12.35 26.02 63.37
C PHE A 16 11.58 24.70 63.40
N THR A 17 10.35 24.72 63.87
CA THR A 17 9.39 23.63 63.68
C THR A 17 8.87 23.70 62.28
N PHE A 18 9.34 22.80 61.40
CA PHE A 18 8.69 22.55 60.11
C PHE A 18 7.40 21.75 60.39
N SER A 19 6.28 22.38 60.11
CA SER A 19 5.01 21.70 59.92
C SER A 19 5.08 20.99 58.59
N ALA A 20 5.19 19.66 58.59
CA ALA A 20 5.05 18.86 57.39
C ALA A 20 3.55 18.91 57.01
N CYS A 21 3.24 19.56 55.88
CA CYS A 21 2.03 19.25 55.14
C CYS A 21 2.29 17.93 54.40
N ASP A 22 1.61 16.89 54.79
CA ASP A 22 1.46 15.68 53.98
C ASP A 22 0.62 16.06 52.76
N ASN A 23 1.29 16.37 51.64
CA ASN A 23 0.69 16.26 50.33
C ASN A 23 0.92 14.83 49.86
N ASP A 24 -0.07 14.00 50.01
CA ASP A 24 -0.21 12.72 49.32
C ASP A 24 -0.47 12.97 47.81
N ASP A 25 0.44 13.66 47.14
CA ASP A 25 0.55 13.63 45.70
C ASP A 25 1.36 12.39 45.29
N ASN A 26 0.73 11.23 45.48
CA ASN A 26 1.18 10.02 44.80
C ASN A 26 0.93 10.25 43.30
N PRO A 27 1.95 10.37 42.44
CA PRO A 27 1.74 10.49 41.01
C PRO A 27 1.00 9.23 40.60
N THR A 28 -0.26 9.41 40.18
CA THR A 28 -1.00 8.34 39.52
C THR A 28 -0.17 8.00 38.27
N VAL A 29 0.55 6.89 38.33
CA VAL A 29 1.19 6.31 37.12
C VAL A 29 0.00 5.90 36.27
N VAL A 30 -0.35 6.76 35.32
CA VAL A 30 -1.24 6.37 34.24
C VAL A 30 -0.47 5.26 33.52
N ALA A 31 -0.96 4.03 33.64
CA ALA A 31 -0.46 2.95 32.80
C ALA A 31 -0.68 3.42 31.37
N VAL A 32 0.40 3.76 30.68
CA VAL A 32 0.38 3.94 29.23
C VAL A 32 0.07 2.55 28.71
N ASP A 33 -1.10 2.38 28.11
CA ASP A 33 -1.38 1.17 27.35
C ASP A 33 -0.19 0.96 26.41
N PRO A 34 0.44 -0.22 26.37
CA PRO A 34 1.51 -0.43 25.43
C PRO A 34 0.97 -0.14 24.04
N ASP A 35 1.69 0.68 23.26
CA ASP A 35 1.37 0.91 21.86
C ASP A 35 1.05 -0.43 21.20
N PRO A 36 -0.01 -0.53 20.40
CA PRO A 36 -0.34 -1.77 19.72
C PRO A 36 0.91 -2.26 18.94
N VAL A 37 1.33 -3.48 19.24
CA VAL A 37 2.46 -4.09 18.53
C VAL A 37 1.98 -4.32 17.11
N SER A 38 2.66 -3.70 16.13
CA SER A 38 2.36 -3.93 14.73
C SER A 38 2.55 -5.42 14.39
N GLU A 39 1.59 -6.02 13.70
CA GLU A 39 1.64 -7.41 13.28
C GLU A 39 1.82 -7.52 11.76
N ASN A 40 2.55 -8.53 11.33
CA ASN A 40 2.57 -8.96 9.94
C ASN A 40 1.41 -9.93 9.72
N ILE A 41 0.37 -9.45 9.04
CA ILE A 41 -0.83 -10.23 8.73
C ILE A 41 -0.64 -10.90 7.38
N ASN A 42 -0.48 -12.23 7.38
CA ASN A 42 -0.40 -13.00 6.14
C ASN A 42 -1.78 -13.13 5.49
N VAL A 43 -1.89 -12.71 4.23
CA VAL A 43 -3.12 -12.77 3.44
C VAL A 43 -2.90 -13.68 2.24
N THR A 44 -3.88 -14.53 1.94
CA THR A 44 -3.82 -15.48 0.83
C THR A 44 -5.20 -15.76 0.26
N GLY A 45 -5.26 -16.05 -1.04
CA GLY A 45 -6.46 -16.50 -1.73
C GLY A 45 -7.51 -15.41 -1.93
N MET A 46 -8.79 -15.81 -1.85
CA MET A 46 -9.92 -14.96 -2.22
C MET A 46 -10.51 -14.22 -1.03
N LEU A 47 -10.63 -12.90 -1.13
CA LEU A 47 -11.34 -12.04 -0.18
C LEU A 47 -12.80 -11.91 -0.61
N THR A 48 -13.71 -12.22 0.29
CA THR A 48 -15.16 -12.10 0.09
C THR A 48 -15.77 -11.14 1.12
N GLY A 49 -16.93 -10.56 0.80
CA GLY A 49 -17.59 -9.58 1.68
C GLY A 49 -16.77 -8.29 1.84
N THR A 50 -16.81 -7.67 3.00
CA THR A 50 -16.08 -6.44 3.28
C THR A 50 -14.87 -6.72 4.15
N ASN A 51 -13.69 -6.31 3.66
CA ASN A 51 -12.40 -6.43 4.34
C ASN A 51 -11.87 -5.03 4.63
N ASN A 52 -11.28 -4.84 5.81
CA ASN A 52 -10.69 -3.55 6.19
C ASN A 52 -9.24 -3.78 6.65
N TRP A 53 -8.30 -3.14 5.97
CA TRP A 53 -6.89 -3.16 6.32
C TRP A 53 -6.51 -1.83 6.95
N THR A 54 -5.87 -1.89 8.11
CA THR A 54 -5.58 -0.75 8.98
C THR A 54 -4.10 -0.43 9.00
N SER A 55 -3.75 0.81 9.28
CA SER A 55 -2.39 1.33 9.20
C SER A 55 -1.47 0.90 10.34
N ASP A 56 -1.98 0.25 11.35
CA ASP A 56 -1.22 -0.31 12.49
C ASP A 56 -0.60 -1.69 12.20
N ASN A 57 -0.90 -2.27 11.02
CA ASN A 57 -0.41 -3.58 10.59
C ASN A 57 0.27 -3.53 9.22
N ILE A 58 1.10 -4.55 8.94
CA ILE A 58 1.66 -4.83 7.62
C ILE A 58 0.96 -6.05 7.06
N TYR A 59 0.38 -5.92 5.86
CA TYR A 59 -0.31 -7.03 5.18
C TYR A 59 0.64 -7.68 4.18
N VAL A 60 0.95 -8.96 4.39
CA VAL A 60 1.85 -9.73 3.52
C VAL A 60 1.04 -10.61 2.59
N LEU A 61 1.10 -10.32 1.29
CA LEU A 61 0.41 -11.07 0.25
C LEU A 61 1.21 -12.33 -0.08
N ASN A 62 0.67 -13.50 0.22
CA ASN A 62 1.23 -14.78 -0.20
C ASN A 62 0.54 -15.25 -1.47
N GLN A 63 1.26 -15.23 -2.60
CA GLN A 63 0.70 -15.46 -3.93
C GLN A 63 -0.35 -14.40 -4.30
N LYS A 64 -1.24 -14.70 -5.24
CA LYS A 64 -2.30 -13.77 -5.64
C LYS A 64 -3.39 -13.69 -4.57
N VAL A 65 -3.62 -12.48 -4.07
CA VAL A 65 -4.75 -12.15 -3.19
C VAL A 65 -5.81 -11.47 -4.05
N VAL A 66 -6.99 -12.03 -4.09
CA VAL A 66 -8.05 -11.62 -5.02
C VAL A 66 -9.23 -11.03 -4.26
N VAL A 67 -9.60 -9.79 -4.55
CA VAL A 67 -10.87 -9.21 -4.12
C VAL A 67 -11.95 -9.68 -5.12
N ASP A 68 -12.79 -10.61 -4.69
CA ASP A 68 -13.77 -11.29 -5.54
C ASP A 68 -14.92 -10.36 -5.98
N ALA A 69 -15.66 -10.77 -6.98
CA ALA A 69 -16.87 -10.07 -7.43
C ALA A 69 -17.85 -9.87 -6.26
N GLY A 70 -18.29 -8.62 -6.07
CA GLY A 70 -19.17 -8.23 -4.95
C GLY A 70 -18.46 -8.07 -3.60
N ALA A 71 -17.15 -8.33 -3.53
CA ALA A 71 -16.35 -8.03 -2.34
C ALA A 71 -15.83 -6.59 -2.36
N THR A 72 -15.52 -6.07 -1.19
CA THR A 72 -14.91 -4.75 -1.00
C THR A 72 -13.68 -4.87 -0.11
N LEU A 73 -12.57 -4.30 -0.55
CA LEU A 73 -11.38 -4.08 0.27
C LEU A 73 -11.22 -2.58 0.53
N ASN A 74 -11.27 -2.21 1.79
CA ASN A 74 -10.96 -0.86 2.25
C ASN A 74 -9.57 -0.85 2.86
N ILE A 75 -8.70 0.04 2.40
CA ILE A 75 -7.34 0.21 2.90
C ILE A 75 -7.22 1.61 3.49
N GLU A 76 -6.90 1.67 4.77
CA GLU A 76 -6.67 2.93 5.49
C GLU A 76 -5.39 3.62 5.00
N CYS A 77 -5.36 4.96 5.02
CA CYS A 77 -4.12 5.69 4.70
C CYS A 77 -2.98 5.28 5.64
N GLY A 78 -1.75 5.24 5.11
CA GLY A 78 -0.56 4.81 5.84
C GLY A 78 -0.37 3.29 5.96
N THR A 79 -1.31 2.48 5.46
CA THR A 79 -1.18 1.02 5.44
C THR A 79 -0.02 0.60 4.53
N ILE A 80 0.75 -0.38 4.98
CA ILE A 80 1.82 -1.02 4.22
C ILE A 80 1.37 -2.42 3.79
N ILE A 81 1.47 -2.67 2.49
CA ILE A 81 1.20 -3.97 1.88
C ILE A 81 2.50 -4.48 1.27
N LYS A 82 2.88 -5.71 1.59
CA LYS A 82 4.09 -6.34 1.08
C LYS A 82 3.76 -7.60 0.29
N GLY A 83 4.24 -7.69 -0.93
CA GLY A 83 4.14 -8.92 -1.72
C GLY A 83 5.29 -9.88 -1.40
N SER A 84 4.99 -11.15 -1.15
CA SER A 84 6.01 -12.18 -1.00
C SER A 84 6.70 -12.47 -2.33
N ALA A 85 7.97 -12.87 -2.28
CA ALA A 85 8.71 -13.26 -3.47
C ALA A 85 8.10 -14.49 -4.15
N GLY A 86 8.14 -14.52 -5.47
CA GLY A 86 7.66 -15.65 -6.27
C GLY A 86 7.66 -15.33 -7.74
N THR A 87 7.63 -16.37 -8.58
CA THR A 87 7.54 -16.28 -10.03
C THR A 87 6.49 -17.24 -10.56
N GLY A 88 6.01 -17.04 -11.76
CA GLY A 88 4.97 -17.89 -12.35
C GLY A 88 3.67 -17.84 -11.55
N SER A 89 3.09 -19.01 -11.30
CA SER A 89 1.88 -19.12 -10.48
C SER A 89 2.08 -18.69 -9.03
N LEU A 90 3.32 -18.65 -8.55
CA LEU A 90 3.68 -18.26 -7.18
C LEU A 90 3.93 -16.75 -7.04
N ALA A 91 3.95 -15.98 -8.13
CA ALA A 91 4.07 -14.53 -8.06
C ALA A 91 2.93 -13.94 -7.23
N SER A 92 3.28 -13.11 -6.26
CA SER A 92 2.28 -12.41 -5.44
C SER A 92 1.74 -11.18 -6.16
N ALA A 93 0.46 -10.90 -6.03
CA ALA A 93 -0.17 -9.68 -6.53
C ALA A 93 -1.46 -9.41 -5.75
N LEU A 94 -1.89 -8.15 -5.71
CA LEU A 94 -3.25 -7.81 -5.31
C LEU A 94 -4.10 -7.67 -6.57
N VAL A 95 -5.14 -8.50 -6.67
CA VAL A 95 -6.02 -8.54 -7.85
C VAL A 95 -7.42 -8.11 -7.43
N ILE A 96 -7.95 -7.10 -8.09
CA ILE A 96 -9.36 -6.72 -7.99
C ILE A 96 -10.06 -7.34 -9.20
N ALA A 97 -10.78 -8.42 -8.98
CA ALA A 97 -11.56 -9.08 -10.03
C ALA A 97 -12.70 -8.20 -10.50
N ARG A 98 -13.22 -8.44 -11.71
CA ARG A 98 -14.40 -7.71 -12.21
C ARG A 98 -15.56 -7.75 -11.21
N GLY A 99 -16.09 -6.57 -10.85
CA GLY A 99 -17.14 -6.43 -9.84
C GLY A 99 -16.66 -6.47 -8.39
N GLY A 100 -15.37 -6.64 -8.16
CA GLY A 100 -14.71 -6.34 -6.89
C GLY A 100 -14.50 -4.83 -6.72
N THR A 101 -14.33 -4.36 -5.49
CA THR A 101 -14.15 -2.94 -5.20
C THR A 101 -12.93 -2.73 -4.30
N LEU A 102 -12.06 -1.81 -4.70
CA LEU A 102 -10.91 -1.35 -3.90
C LEU A 102 -11.08 0.11 -3.51
N ASN A 103 -11.14 0.39 -2.23
CA ASN A 103 -11.07 1.73 -1.67
C ASN A 103 -9.73 1.90 -0.96
N ALA A 104 -8.73 2.34 -1.71
CA ALA A 104 -7.38 2.62 -1.22
C ALA A 104 -7.15 4.14 -1.27
N ASN A 105 -7.61 4.84 -0.25
CA ASN A 105 -7.62 6.29 -0.22
C ASN A 105 -6.56 6.83 0.75
N GLY A 106 -5.32 6.94 0.26
CA GLY A 106 -4.26 7.65 0.94
C GLY A 106 -4.40 9.17 0.87
N THR A 107 -3.42 9.87 1.38
CA THR A 107 -3.26 11.33 1.26
C THR A 107 -1.79 11.67 1.06
N ALA A 108 -1.48 12.91 0.66
CA ALA A 108 -0.09 13.36 0.47
C ALA A 108 0.80 13.21 1.72
N VAL A 109 0.20 13.24 2.92
CA VAL A 109 0.93 13.09 4.19
C VAL A 109 0.79 11.69 4.81
N CYS A 110 -0.04 10.86 4.22
CA CYS A 110 -0.36 9.51 4.69
C CYS A 110 -0.63 8.60 3.47
N PRO A 111 0.38 8.34 2.60
CA PRO A 111 0.21 7.50 1.42
C PRO A 111 0.07 6.02 1.83
N ILE A 112 -0.60 5.25 0.98
CA ILE A 112 -0.59 3.79 1.07
C ILE A 112 0.63 3.27 0.32
N ILE A 113 1.38 2.35 0.91
CA ILE A 113 2.60 1.79 0.29
C ILE A 113 2.38 0.32 -0.04
N MET A 114 2.55 -0.03 -1.31
CA MET A 114 2.58 -1.42 -1.78
C MET A 114 3.99 -1.73 -2.26
N THR A 115 4.66 -2.71 -1.66
CA THR A 115 6.08 -3.00 -1.91
C THR A 115 6.37 -4.50 -1.76
N SER A 116 7.65 -4.89 -1.84
CA SER A 116 8.07 -6.27 -1.61
C SER A 116 8.24 -6.58 -0.11
N GLU A 117 8.06 -7.83 0.27
CA GLU A 117 8.42 -8.35 1.59
C GLU A 117 9.92 -8.12 1.91
N SER A 118 10.77 -8.01 0.89
CA SER A 118 12.19 -7.70 1.05
C SER A 118 12.47 -6.24 1.45
N ASP A 119 11.51 -5.33 1.33
CA ASP A 119 11.62 -3.95 1.77
C ASP A 119 11.56 -3.89 3.31
N ASN A 120 12.52 -3.22 3.94
CA ASN A 120 12.59 -3.09 5.39
C ASN A 120 11.73 -1.95 5.97
N ILE A 121 10.81 -1.42 5.17
CA ILE A 121 9.85 -0.41 5.64
C ILE A 121 8.98 -0.96 6.78
N GLU A 122 8.77 -0.13 7.80
CA GLU A 122 7.98 -0.45 9.00
C GLU A 122 6.76 0.47 9.12
N VAL A 123 5.78 0.08 9.93
CA VAL A 123 4.59 0.88 10.23
C VAL A 123 4.96 2.32 10.63
N GLY A 124 4.26 3.29 10.06
CA GLY A 124 4.51 4.71 10.28
C GLY A 124 5.64 5.32 9.45
N GLN A 125 6.33 4.53 8.62
CA GLN A 125 7.34 5.01 7.69
C GLN A 125 6.75 5.19 6.28
N SER A 126 7.37 6.06 5.48
CA SER A 126 7.01 6.27 4.07
C SER A 126 7.99 5.61 3.09
N ALA A 127 9.14 5.10 3.57
CA ALA A 127 10.13 4.39 2.76
C ALA A 127 11.02 3.51 3.63
N GLY A 128 11.46 2.38 3.07
CA GLY A 128 12.58 1.59 3.59
C GLY A 128 13.92 2.21 3.22
N THR A 129 14.99 1.53 3.60
CA THR A 129 16.37 2.02 3.42
C THR A 129 17.27 1.03 2.66
N ASN A 130 16.76 -0.16 2.33
CA ASN A 130 17.56 -1.27 1.79
C ASN A 130 17.34 -1.54 0.30
N LEU A 131 16.20 -1.11 -0.28
CA LEU A 131 15.91 -1.27 -1.69
C LEU A 131 16.10 0.06 -2.43
N GLY A 132 16.49 -0.03 -3.69
CA GLY A 132 16.73 1.11 -4.58
C GLY A 132 16.09 0.90 -5.94
N ILE A 133 16.30 1.84 -6.85
CA ILE A 133 15.67 1.88 -8.18
C ILE A 133 15.99 0.69 -9.09
N ASN A 134 17.03 -0.07 -8.79
CA ASN A 134 17.41 -1.26 -9.56
C ASN A 134 16.85 -2.56 -8.98
N ASP A 135 16.21 -2.51 -7.80
CA ASP A 135 15.58 -3.66 -7.18
C ASP A 135 14.16 -3.80 -7.69
N ARG A 136 13.98 -4.58 -8.76
CA ARG A 136 12.76 -4.78 -9.54
C ARG A 136 12.35 -6.24 -9.53
N GLY A 137 11.11 -6.54 -9.91
CA GLY A 137 10.63 -7.92 -10.06
C GLY A 137 10.54 -8.71 -8.76
N LEU A 138 10.49 -8.04 -7.60
CA LEU A 138 10.51 -8.69 -6.30
C LEU A 138 9.15 -9.22 -5.86
N TRP A 139 8.08 -8.72 -6.44
CA TRP A 139 6.69 -9.15 -6.29
C TRP A 139 5.91 -8.73 -7.55
N GLY A 140 4.63 -9.08 -7.69
CA GLY A 140 3.85 -8.67 -8.86
C GLY A 140 3.56 -7.17 -8.87
N GLY A 141 2.36 -6.82 -8.50
CA GLY A 141 1.85 -5.45 -8.54
C GLY A 141 0.38 -5.41 -8.14
N LEU A 142 -0.30 -4.33 -8.56
CA LEU A 142 -1.73 -4.14 -8.39
C LEU A 142 -2.43 -4.33 -9.75
N ILE A 143 -3.38 -5.28 -9.82
CA ILE A 143 -4.18 -5.55 -11.01
C ILE A 143 -5.64 -5.20 -10.70
N VAL A 144 -6.24 -4.33 -11.51
CA VAL A 144 -7.66 -3.92 -11.40
C VAL A 144 -8.37 -4.27 -12.69
N LEU A 145 -9.44 -5.04 -12.59
CA LEU A 145 -10.20 -5.57 -13.73
C LEU A 145 -11.64 -5.07 -13.70
N GLY A 146 -12.12 -4.56 -14.82
CA GLY A 146 -13.44 -3.96 -14.94
C GLY A 146 -14.24 -4.49 -16.12
N TYR A 147 -15.46 -4.00 -16.25
CA TYR A 147 -16.42 -4.36 -17.29
C TYR A 147 -16.47 -3.35 -18.44
N ALA A 148 -15.55 -2.38 -18.52
CA ALA A 148 -15.57 -1.39 -19.58
C ALA A 148 -15.13 -1.98 -20.94
N PRO A 149 -15.58 -1.38 -22.06
CA PRO A 149 -15.21 -1.83 -23.40
C PRO A 149 -13.70 -1.78 -23.64
N SER A 150 -13.21 -2.82 -24.31
CA SER A 150 -11.83 -2.93 -24.79
C SER A 150 -11.83 -3.56 -26.17
N SER A 151 -10.82 -3.31 -26.98
CA SER A 151 -10.69 -3.86 -28.34
C SER A 151 -9.89 -5.14 -28.30
N PHE A 152 -10.53 -6.26 -28.58
CA PHE A 152 -9.91 -7.58 -28.61
C PHE A 152 -9.84 -8.14 -30.03
N SER A 153 -8.89 -9.02 -30.28
CA SER A 153 -8.86 -9.80 -31.50
C SER A 153 -9.98 -10.84 -31.52
N GLY A 154 -10.70 -10.94 -32.63
CA GLY A 154 -11.86 -11.81 -32.77
C GLY A 154 -13.14 -11.13 -32.31
N ASP A 155 -14.23 -11.89 -32.29
CA ASP A 155 -15.57 -11.42 -31.91
C ASP A 155 -15.87 -11.83 -30.47
N VAL A 156 -15.07 -11.27 -29.54
CA VAL A 156 -15.17 -11.53 -28.09
C VAL A 156 -15.29 -10.21 -27.33
N SER A 157 -16.02 -10.22 -26.21
CA SER A 157 -16.24 -9.06 -25.35
C SER A 157 -15.37 -9.06 -24.10
N GLU A 158 -14.65 -10.15 -23.83
CA GLU A 158 -13.81 -10.33 -22.65
C GLU A 158 -12.65 -11.26 -22.97
N ILE A 159 -11.52 -11.03 -22.33
CA ILE A 159 -10.34 -11.91 -22.40
C ILE A 159 -9.67 -12.02 -21.03
N GLN A 160 -8.70 -12.91 -20.94
CA GLN A 160 -7.85 -13.07 -19.76
C GLN A 160 -6.78 -11.99 -19.76
N ILE A 161 -6.57 -11.34 -18.62
CA ILE A 161 -5.44 -10.42 -18.42
C ILE A 161 -4.13 -11.21 -18.40
N GLU A 162 -3.09 -10.64 -18.90
CA GLU A 162 -1.75 -11.19 -18.70
C GLU A 162 -1.40 -11.26 -17.21
N GLY A 163 -0.42 -12.05 -16.87
CA GLY A 163 -0.05 -12.21 -15.46
C GLY A 163 -0.93 -13.11 -14.62
N ILE A 164 -2.08 -13.54 -15.14
CA ILE A 164 -2.98 -14.47 -14.47
C ILE A 164 -3.20 -15.70 -15.36
N PRO A 165 -3.00 -16.93 -14.84
CA PRO A 165 -3.20 -18.15 -15.63
C PRO A 165 -4.59 -18.22 -16.27
N ALA A 166 -4.66 -18.70 -17.51
CA ALA A 166 -5.90 -18.69 -18.32
C ALA A 166 -7.07 -19.52 -17.74
N ASN A 167 -6.80 -20.41 -16.78
CA ASN A 167 -7.80 -21.19 -16.07
C ASN A 167 -8.33 -20.49 -14.80
N ASP A 168 -7.77 -19.37 -14.42
CA ASP A 168 -8.18 -18.60 -13.24
C ASP A 168 -9.22 -17.56 -13.66
N THR A 169 -10.49 -17.83 -13.41
CA THR A 169 -11.62 -17.02 -13.89
C THR A 169 -11.66 -15.59 -13.35
N PHE A 170 -10.95 -15.32 -12.26
CA PHE A 170 -10.82 -13.97 -11.71
C PHE A 170 -9.91 -13.04 -12.53
N GLY A 171 -9.22 -13.56 -13.53
CA GLY A 171 -8.39 -12.76 -14.43
C GLY A 171 -9.12 -12.22 -15.68
N LEU A 172 -10.41 -12.48 -15.85
CA LEU A 172 -11.17 -11.96 -16.98
C LEU A 172 -11.45 -10.46 -16.84
N TYR A 173 -11.33 -9.72 -17.95
CA TYR A 173 -11.68 -8.30 -18.04
C TYR A 173 -12.37 -7.95 -19.35
N GLY A 174 -12.95 -6.73 -19.42
CA GLY A 174 -13.71 -6.26 -20.55
C GLY A 174 -15.20 -6.52 -20.40
N GLY A 175 -15.99 -5.91 -21.26
CA GLY A 175 -17.46 -5.93 -21.23
C GLY A 175 -18.06 -4.77 -22.00
N ASN A 176 -19.20 -4.28 -21.54
CA ASN A 176 -19.95 -3.22 -22.21
C ASN A 176 -20.33 -2.05 -21.27
N ASP A 177 -19.83 -2.01 -20.05
CA ASP A 177 -20.14 -0.95 -19.09
C ASP A 177 -19.00 0.08 -19.02
N ALA A 178 -19.08 1.11 -19.83
CA ALA A 178 -18.11 2.21 -19.81
C ALA A 178 -18.07 2.97 -18.47
N SER A 179 -19.12 2.84 -17.64
CA SER A 179 -19.23 3.47 -16.33
C SER A 179 -18.89 2.53 -15.16
N ASP A 180 -18.36 1.36 -15.47
CA ASP A 180 -17.86 0.41 -14.47
C ASP A 180 -17.05 1.10 -13.37
N ASN A 181 -17.24 0.64 -12.15
CA ASN A 181 -16.63 1.24 -10.96
C ASN A 181 -15.99 0.18 -10.08
N SER A 182 -14.67 0.11 -10.14
CA SER A 182 -13.83 -0.75 -9.30
C SER A 182 -13.36 -0.08 -7.99
N GLY A 183 -13.88 1.12 -7.68
CA GLY A 183 -13.60 1.84 -6.44
C GLY A 183 -12.77 3.11 -6.61
N SER A 184 -11.92 3.42 -5.63
CA SER A 184 -11.10 4.62 -5.59
C SER A 184 -9.70 4.30 -5.09
N ILE A 185 -8.70 4.68 -5.88
CA ILE A 185 -7.28 4.44 -5.63
C ILE A 185 -6.57 5.79 -5.69
N THR A 186 -6.19 6.32 -4.54
CA THR A 186 -5.59 7.66 -4.46
C THR A 186 -4.40 7.69 -3.49
N TYR A 187 -3.34 8.41 -3.84
CA TYR A 187 -2.11 8.48 -3.08
C TYR A 187 -1.58 7.09 -2.69
N VAL A 188 -1.44 6.23 -3.69
CA VAL A 188 -0.88 4.89 -3.57
C VAL A 188 0.49 4.86 -4.26
N SER A 189 1.49 4.36 -3.56
CA SER A 189 2.83 4.13 -4.10
C SER A 189 3.07 2.63 -4.25
N ILE A 190 3.34 2.18 -5.47
CA ILE A 190 3.58 0.78 -5.85
C ILE A 190 5.07 0.65 -6.20
N ARG A 191 5.80 -0.21 -5.50
CA ARG A 191 7.27 -0.24 -5.59
C ARG A 191 7.79 -1.64 -5.77
N HIS A 192 8.89 -1.76 -6.55
CA HIS A 192 9.69 -2.98 -6.69
C HIS A 192 8.91 -4.18 -7.28
N GLY A 193 7.84 -3.88 -8.03
CA GLY A 193 6.98 -4.85 -8.70
C GLY A 193 7.60 -5.42 -9.99
N GLY A 194 6.78 -6.14 -10.77
CA GLY A 194 7.17 -6.69 -12.05
C GLY A 194 7.67 -8.13 -11.98
N ALA A 195 7.08 -8.96 -11.10
CA ALA A 195 7.48 -10.36 -11.03
C ALA A 195 7.19 -11.10 -12.34
N LEU A 196 8.17 -11.88 -12.79
CA LEU A 196 8.08 -12.73 -13.99
C LEU A 196 7.05 -13.85 -13.78
N ILE A 197 6.11 -13.98 -14.73
CA ILE A 197 5.07 -14.99 -14.68
C ILE A 197 5.33 -16.10 -15.71
N GLY A 198 5.92 -15.77 -16.83
CA GLY A 198 6.28 -16.66 -17.91
C GLY A 198 7.47 -16.10 -18.70
N GLU A 199 7.79 -16.71 -19.83
CA GLU A 199 8.82 -16.19 -20.74
C GLU A 199 8.27 -14.90 -21.38
N ASP A 200 9.00 -13.79 -21.21
CA ASP A 200 8.62 -12.46 -21.69
C ASP A 200 7.19 -12.03 -21.24
N ASN A 201 6.84 -12.33 -19.99
CA ASN A 201 5.55 -11.98 -19.42
C ASN A 201 5.70 -11.68 -17.92
N GLU A 202 5.64 -10.43 -17.59
CA GLU A 202 5.74 -9.87 -16.25
C GLU A 202 4.41 -9.23 -15.81
N ILE A 203 4.31 -8.83 -14.57
CA ILE A 203 3.19 -8.01 -14.07
C ILE A 203 3.63 -6.54 -14.09
N ASN A 204 2.77 -5.65 -14.60
CA ASN A 204 3.00 -4.22 -14.52
C ASN A 204 2.87 -3.71 -13.08
N GLY A 205 3.41 -2.53 -12.79
CA GLY A 205 3.24 -1.91 -11.47
C GLY A 205 1.77 -1.74 -11.12
N LEU A 206 1.02 -1.07 -11.99
CA LEU A 206 -0.43 -0.99 -11.96
C LEU A 206 -1.00 -1.44 -13.32
N THR A 207 -1.76 -2.52 -13.31
CA THR A 207 -2.49 -3.02 -14.48
C THR A 207 -3.97 -2.61 -14.39
N LEU A 208 -4.49 -1.95 -15.43
CA LEU A 208 -5.89 -1.50 -15.54
C LEU A 208 -6.57 -2.16 -16.74
N GLY A 209 -7.17 -3.35 -16.52
CA GLY A 209 -7.85 -4.12 -17.56
C GLY A 209 -9.33 -3.80 -17.65
N GLY A 210 -9.79 -3.12 -18.72
CA GLY A 210 -11.20 -2.78 -18.95
C GLY A 210 -11.84 -2.00 -17.81
N VAL A 211 -11.09 -1.14 -17.13
CA VAL A 211 -11.60 -0.34 -16.02
C VAL A 211 -12.44 0.83 -16.53
N GLY A 212 -13.60 1.06 -15.93
CA GLY A 212 -14.55 2.08 -16.35
C GLY A 212 -14.36 3.44 -15.68
N ASN A 213 -14.99 4.46 -16.26
CA ASN A 213 -14.85 5.86 -15.82
C ASN A 213 -15.58 6.18 -14.49
N GLY A 214 -16.26 5.22 -13.88
CA GLY A 214 -16.75 5.32 -12.51
C GLY A 214 -15.65 5.11 -11.46
N THR A 215 -14.51 4.53 -11.85
CA THR A 215 -13.36 4.30 -10.98
C THR A 215 -12.51 5.57 -10.86
N VAL A 216 -12.01 5.85 -9.68
CA VAL A 216 -11.11 6.99 -9.41
C VAL A 216 -9.65 6.50 -9.33
N ILE A 217 -8.78 7.06 -10.19
CA ILE A 217 -7.33 6.82 -10.18
C ILE A 217 -6.64 8.19 -10.12
N ASP A 218 -6.03 8.51 -9.00
CA ASP A 218 -5.42 9.82 -8.81
C ASP A 218 -4.22 9.78 -7.84
N ASN A 219 -3.16 10.54 -8.15
CA ASN A 219 -1.95 10.59 -7.34
C ASN A 219 -1.34 9.18 -7.12
N ILE A 220 -1.03 8.49 -8.20
CA ILE A 220 -0.37 7.17 -8.19
C ILE A 220 1.11 7.31 -8.48
N GLU A 221 1.92 6.67 -7.65
CA GLU A 221 3.36 6.54 -7.85
C GLU A 221 3.72 5.09 -8.14
N VAL A 222 4.48 4.83 -9.20
CA VAL A 222 5.10 3.53 -9.46
C VAL A 222 6.61 3.69 -9.50
N VAL A 223 7.32 2.89 -8.70
CA VAL A 223 8.78 2.97 -8.57
C VAL A 223 9.42 1.61 -8.77
N ALA A 224 10.40 1.53 -9.67
CA ALA A 224 11.24 0.35 -9.87
C ALA A 224 10.43 -0.91 -10.20
N ASN A 225 9.49 -0.84 -11.14
CA ASN A 225 8.84 -2.01 -11.72
C ASN A 225 9.76 -2.67 -12.77
N ASN A 226 9.69 -3.99 -12.94
CA ASN A 226 10.54 -4.69 -13.92
C ASN A 226 10.02 -4.55 -15.35
N ASP A 227 8.73 -4.42 -15.50
CA ASP A 227 7.99 -4.15 -16.72
C ASP A 227 7.47 -2.71 -16.71
N ASP A 228 6.30 -2.44 -17.31
CA ASP A 228 5.71 -1.12 -17.35
C ASP A 228 5.36 -0.58 -15.97
N GLY A 229 5.35 0.74 -15.89
CA GLY A 229 4.85 1.42 -14.70
C GLY A 229 3.35 1.24 -14.53
N ILE A 230 2.59 1.75 -15.49
CA ILE A 230 1.13 1.64 -15.52
C ILE A 230 0.69 1.25 -16.92
N GLU A 231 -0.06 0.18 -17.04
CA GLU A 231 -0.61 -0.26 -18.32
C GLU A 231 -2.14 -0.26 -18.33
N PHE A 232 -2.70 0.28 -19.45
CA PHE A 232 -4.12 0.43 -19.68
C PHE A 232 -4.58 -0.51 -20.80
N PHE A 233 -5.10 -1.67 -20.43
CA PHE A 233 -5.71 -2.62 -21.37
C PHE A 233 -7.15 -2.23 -21.70
N GLY A 234 -7.32 -1.29 -22.62
CA GLY A 234 -8.64 -0.74 -22.96
C GLY A 234 -9.31 -0.01 -21.81
N GLY A 235 -10.64 0.01 -21.80
CA GLY A 235 -11.40 0.69 -20.77
C GLY A 235 -11.57 2.20 -21.01
N THR A 236 -12.19 2.87 -20.03
CA THR A 236 -12.59 4.28 -20.11
C THR A 236 -12.21 5.08 -18.86
N VAL A 237 -11.46 4.48 -17.94
CA VAL A 237 -11.05 5.12 -16.68
C VAL A 237 -10.27 6.40 -16.95
N ASN A 238 -10.50 7.43 -16.16
CA ASN A 238 -9.65 8.62 -16.15
C ASN A 238 -8.62 8.49 -15.05
N ALA A 239 -7.38 8.90 -15.31
CA ALA A 239 -6.30 8.90 -14.36
C ALA A 239 -5.61 10.26 -14.32
N SER A 240 -5.17 10.69 -13.13
CA SER A 240 -4.49 11.97 -12.97
C SER A 240 -3.33 11.90 -11.98
N ASN A 241 -2.38 12.84 -12.12
CA ASN A 241 -1.24 12.99 -11.22
C ASN A 241 -0.43 11.68 -11.07
N LEU A 242 0.01 11.12 -12.17
CA LEU A 242 0.77 9.86 -12.23
C LEU A 242 2.28 10.14 -12.21
N ILE A 243 3.00 9.43 -11.38
CA ILE A 243 4.47 9.45 -11.33
C ILE A 243 4.97 8.03 -11.56
N VAL A 244 5.79 7.83 -12.59
CA VAL A 244 6.46 6.57 -12.85
C VAL A 244 7.97 6.80 -12.90
N TRP A 245 8.71 6.00 -12.15
CA TRP A 245 10.14 6.17 -12.05
C TRP A 245 10.90 4.86 -11.93
N GLY A 246 11.86 4.66 -12.83
CA GLY A 246 12.79 3.56 -12.76
C GLY A 246 12.22 2.19 -13.14
N GLN A 247 11.15 2.15 -13.92
CA GLN A 247 10.59 0.94 -14.55
C GLN A 247 11.55 0.34 -15.59
N GLY A 248 11.29 -0.91 -15.99
CA GLY A 248 12.12 -1.66 -16.91
C GLY A 248 11.80 -1.38 -18.36
N ASP A 249 10.54 -1.08 -18.69
CA ASP A 249 10.05 -0.79 -20.03
C ASP A 249 9.33 0.56 -20.06
N ASP A 250 8.05 0.66 -20.39
CA ASP A 250 7.35 1.91 -20.58
C ASP A 250 6.84 2.53 -19.26
N GLY A 251 6.80 3.86 -19.22
CA GLY A 251 6.20 4.58 -18.07
C GLY A 251 4.69 4.39 -17.99
N LEU A 252 4.06 4.63 -19.14
CA LEU A 252 2.64 4.42 -19.38
C LEU A 252 2.48 3.68 -20.70
N ASP A 253 1.94 2.48 -20.67
CA ASP A 253 1.52 1.77 -21.87
C ASP A 253 0.00 1.83 -22.07
N ILE A 254 -0.43 2.04 -23.30
CA ILE A 254 -1.83 2.25 -23.68
C ILE A 254 -2.18 1.33 -24.82
N ASP A 255 -2.96 0.31 -24.52
CA ASP A 255 -3.33 -0.72 -25.48
C ASP A 255 -4.87 -0.88 -25.62
N GLN A 256 -5.29 -1.74 -26.53
CA GLN A 256 -6.66 -2.25 -26.71
C GLN A 256 -7.73 -1.16 -26.78
N ALA A 257 -7.41 -0.05 -27.45
CA ALA A 257 -8.30 1.10 -27.64
C ALA A 257 -8.80 1.75 -26.34
N TYR A 258 -7.91 1.89 -25.34
CA TYR A 258 -8.19 2.73 -24.19
C TYR A 258 -8.73 4.10 -24.63
N SER A 259 -9.76 4.57 -23.97
CA SER A 259 -10.50 5.79 -24.34
C SER A 259 -10.77 6.75 -23.18
N GLY A 260 -10.05 6.58 -22.07
CA GLY A 260 -10.05 7.53 -20.95
C GLY A 260 -9.15 8.74 -21.19
N ILE A 261 -8.95 9.53 -20.14
CA ILE A 261 -8.09 10.72 -20.12
C ILE A 261 -7.00 10.51 -19.07
N ILE A 262 -5.75 10.77 -19.45
CA ILE A 262 -4.62 10.85 -18.52
C ILE A 262 -4.23 12.32 -18.44
N ASP A 263 -4.32 12.91 -17.23
CA ASP A 263 -4.04 14.33 -16.96
C ASP A 263 -2.94 14.44 -15.89
N ASN A 264 -1.76 14.95 -16.29
CA ASN A 264 -0.57 15.06 -15.45
C ASN A 264 -0.03 16.50 -15.38
#